data_dcb9f92a6e3ae9a7fabcf4ab224e082f
#
_entry.id   dcb9f92a6e3ae9a7fabcf4ab224e082f
#
_cell.length_a   1.000
_cell.length_b   1.000
_cell.length_c   1.000
_cell.angle_alpha   90.00
_cell.angle_beta   90.00
_cell.angle_gamma   90.00
#
_symmetry.space_group_name_H-M   'P 1'
#
loop_
_entity.id
_entity.type
_entity.pdbx_description
1 polymer ?
#
loop_
_entity_poly.entity_id
_entity_poly.type
_entity_poly.pdbx_seq_one_letter_code
_entity_poly.pdbx_strand_id
1 'polypeptide(L)'
;MLKKGSVLTIILAAGKGSRMKGFEKNKTCISLLESYEYPMILEILKNSPPGEKIIVVKHRKEDVIETTAHIKNITYCEQPELNGTGGAILACVEAIEKSRAASVLITMGDVPLVRRKTYLALLRGLDKNHMMVLGFKSFYKKQYGLLDLDGERVKRIVEWSVWKDFSEEKQKSLKICNSGIYAVHREVLLKYIPELSRRPHIVIKERNGVLKEIKEFFLTDLVEYMYRDGLKVGYSVADETELIGVDDPEALFQARKIFLSKRGEEVLPAFLTPLSDPKL
;
A
#
# COMPACT_ATOMS: atom_id res chain seq x y z
N MET A 1 -21.30 14.98 -3.49
CA MET A 1 -20.39 15.33 -4.59
C MET A 1 -19.03 15.60 -3.98
N LEU A 2 -17.97 14.87 -4.36
CA LEU A 2 -16.61 15.29 -4.01
C LEU A 2 -16.46 16.74 -4.46
N LYS A 3 -16.15 17.66 -3.53
CA LYS A 3 -15.76 19.03 -3.90
C LYS A 3 -14.75 18.89 -5.02
N LYS A 4 -14.87 19.69 -6.10
CA LYS A 4 -14.01 19.72 -7.29
C LYS A 4 -12.53 20.06 -6.94
N GLY A 5 -11.89 19.21 -6.14
CA GLY A 5 -10.46 19.24 -5.92
C GLY A 5 -9.87 18.00 -6.59
N SER A 6 -8.85 18.18 -7.41
CA SER A 6 -8.09 17.07 -7.97
C SER A 6 -7.54 16.20 -6.83
N VAL A 7 -7.44 14.90 -7.07
CA VAL A 7 -6.81 13.94 -6.16
C VAL A 7 -5.40 13.68 -6.64
N LEU A 8 -4.43 13.74 -5.74
CA LEU A 8 -3.09 13.21 -5.96
C LEU A 8 -3.06 11.76 -5.49
N THR A 9 -2.79 10.81 -6.38
CA THR A 9 -2.59 9.41 -5.99
C THR A 9 -1.09 9.10 -5.92
N ILE A 10 -0.63 8.61 -4.77
CA ILE A 10 0.75 8.15 -4.56
C ILE A 10 0.74 6.62 -4.50
N ILE A 11 1.47 5.97 -5.42
CA ILE A 11 1.59 4.52 -5.51
C ILE A 11 2.99 4.12 -5.04
N LEU A 12 3.06 3.30 -3.98
CA LEU A 12 4.32 2.83 -3.41
C LEU A 12 4.80 1.58 -4.15
N ALA A 13 5.75 1.75 -5.08
CA ALA A 13 6.29 0.70 -5.95
C ALA A 13 7.81 0.48 -5.81
N ALA A 14 8.43 0.98 -4.72
CA ALA A 14 9.88 0.93 -4.52
C ALA A 14 10.41 -0.41 -3.99
N GLY A 15 9.55 -1.30 -3.51
CA GLY A 15 9.91 -2.51 -2.78
C GLY A 15 10.69 -3.54 -3.60
N LYS A 16 11.58 -4.31 -2.94
CA LYS A 16 12.40 -5.36 -3.58
C LYS A 16 11.59 -6.60 -4.00
N GLY A 17 10.45 -6.88 -3.38
CA GLY A 17 9.69 -8.11 -3.64
C GLY A 17 10.49 -9.39 -3.34
N SER A 18 11.28 -9.41 -2.29
CA SER A 18 12.25 -10.49 -1.98
C SER A 18 11.64 -11.88 -1.84
N ARG A 19 10.34 -11.97 -1.57
CA ARG A 19 9.57 -13.23 -1.50
C ARG A 19 9.08 -13.72 -2.87
N MET A 20 9.12 -12.88 -3.90
CA MET A 20 8.74 -13.19 -5.29
C MET A 20 9.93 -13.82 -6.04
N LYS A 21 10.39 -14.98 -5.57
CA LYS A 21 11.49 -15.71 -6.22
C LYS A 21 11.07 -16.20 -7.61
N GLY A 22 11.98 -16.13 -8.58
CA GLY A 22 11.74 -16.57 -9.97
C GLY A 22 11.13 -15.50 -10.89
N PHE A 23 10.82 -14.31 -10.39
CA PHE A 23 10.38 -13.20 -11.22
C PHE A 23 11.52 -12.21 -11.46
N GLU A 24 11.77 -11.94 -12.74
CA GLU A 24 12.88 -11.05 -13.14
C GLU A 24 12.49 -9.57 -13.19
N LYS A 25 11.21 -9.23 -13.14
CA LYS A 25 10.68 -7.86 -13.18
C LYS A 25 10.43 -7.30 -11.76
N ASN A 26 10.27 -5.98 -11.66
CA ASN A 26 9.72 -5.37 -10.46
C ASN A 26 8.39 -6.03 -10.08
N LYS A 27 8.18 -6.30 -8.79
CA LYS A 27 6.98 -6.99 -8.29
C LYS A 27 5.67 -6.38 -8.83
N THR A 28 5.58 -5.07 -8.88
CA THR A 28 4.38 -4.36 -9.32
C THR A 28 4.11 -4.48 -10.83
N CYS A 29 5.14 -4.90 -11.60
CA CYS A 29 5.07 -5.16 -13.04
C CYS A 29 4.75 -6.62 -13.37
N ILE A 30 4.52 -7.48 -12.37
CA ILE A 30 4.09 -8.86 -12.61
C ILE A 30 2.65 -8.86 -13.14
N SER A 31 2.39 -9.68 -14.15
CA SER A 31 1.08 -9.75 -14.78
C SER A 31 0.02 -10.44 -13.92
N LEU A 32 -1.18 -9.86 -13.89
CA LEU A 32 -2.40 -10.48 -13.35
C LEU A 32 -3.02 -11.50 -14.31
N LEU A 33 -2.61 -11.48 -15.57
CA LEU A 33 -3.07 -12.41 -16.58
C LEU A 33 -1.88 -13.21 -17.10
N GLU A 34 -2.12 -14.43 -17.52
CA GLU A 34 -1.06 -15.28 -18.11
C GLU A 34 -1.16 -15.33 -19.61
N SER A 35 -2.36 -15.14 -20.15
CA SER A 35 -2.63 -15.13 -21.58
C SER A 35 -2.07 -13.89 -22.32
N TYR A 36 -1.91 -12.77 -21.60
CA TYR A 36 -1.27 -11.57 -22.10
C TYR A 36 -0.73 -10.71 -20.96
N GLU A 37 0.21 -9.83 -21.29
CA GLU A 37 0.86 -9.00 -20.28
C GLU A 37 -0.10 -7.91 -19.75
N TYR A 38 -0.52 -8.05 -18.49
CA TYR A 38 -1.34 -7.07 -17.77
C TYR A 38 -0.80 -6.83 -16.35
N PRO A 39 0.23 -6.00 -16.22
CA PRO A 39 0.90 -5.69 -14.95
C PRO A 39 -0.04 -5.18 -13.86
N MET A 40 0.19 -5.60 -12.62
CA MET A 40 -0.60 -5.17 -11.44
C MET A 40 -0.70 -3.65 -11.32
N ILE A 41 0.38 -2.93 -11.59
CA ILE A 41 0.40 -1.48 -11.49
C ILE A 41 -0.57 -0.81 -12.46
N LEU A 42 -0.85 -1.41 -13.63
CA LEU A 42 -1.83 -0.89 -14.58
C LEU A 42 -3.26 -1.01 -14.04
N GLU A 43 -3.59 -2.11 -13.35
CA GLU A 43 -4.90 -2.25 -12.71
C GLU A 43 -5.08 -1.24 -11.58
N ILE A 44 -4.04 -0.99 -10.77
CA ILE A 44 -4.06 0.03 -9.72
C ILE A 44 -4.30 1.42 -10.34
N LEU A 45 -3.57 1.78 -11.39
CA LEU A 45 -3.71 3.06 -12.07
C LEU A 45 -5.11 3.23 -12.69
N LYS A 46 -5.65 2.18 -13.33
CA LYS A 46 -7.00 2.16 -13.89
C LYS A 46 -8.09 2.40 -12.85
N ASN A 47 -7.94 1.79 -11.66
CA ASN A 47 -8.92 1.91 -10.58
C ASN A 47 -8.71 3.17 -9.73
N SER A 48 -7.55 3.79 -9.76
CA SER A 48 -7.30 5.02 -9.00
C SER A 48 -8.17 6.18 -9.52
N PRO A 49 -8.55 7.14 -8.65
CA PRO A 49 -9.31 8.32 -9.05
C PRO A 49 -8.59 9.13 -10.14
N PRO A 50 -9.32 9.86 -11.00
CA PRO A 50 -8.72 10.81 -11.91
C PRO A 50 -7.90 11.88 -11.18
N GLY A 51 -6.80 12.33 -11.77
CA GLY A 51 -5.94 13.37 -11.20
C GLY A 51 -4.46 13.05 -11.38
N GLU A 52 -3.62 13.78 -10.66
CA GLU A 52 -2.16 13.60 -10.65
C GLU A 52 -1.77 12.27 -10.03
N LYS A 53 -0.66 11.71 -10.52
CA LYS A 53 -0.11 10.45 -10.02
C LYS A 53 1.36 10.63 -9.66
N ILE A 54 1.75 10.12 -8.51
CA ILE A 54 3.15 9.90 -8.15
C ILE A 54 3.35 8.40 -8.03
N ILE A 55 4.39 7.87 -8.67
CA ILE A 55 4.84 6.50 -8.45
C ILE A 55 6.20 6.55 -7.77
N VAL A 56 6.26 6.01 -6.55
CA VAL A 56 7.52 5.91 -5.82
C VAL A 56 8.24 4.66 -6.28
N VAL A 57 9.43 4.86 -6.80
CA VAL A 57 10.25 3.80 -7.42
C VAL A 57 11.59 3.66 -6.72
N LYS A 58 12.22 2.48 -6.79
CA LYS A 58 13.60 2.22 -6.38
C LYS A 58 14.14 0.96 -7.01
N HIS A 59 13.77 -0.20 -6.48
CA HIS A 59 14.25 -1.48 -7.01
C HIS A 59 13.68 -1.71 -8.41
N ARG A 60 14.57 -1.91 -9.42
CA ARG A 60 14.17 -2.11 -10.83
C ARG A 60 13.18 -1.02 -11.29
N LYS A 61 13.52 0.22 -11.03
CA LYS A 61 12.69 1.38 -11.36
C LYS A 61 12.38 1.49 -12.85
N GLU A 62 13.32 1.04 -13.68
CA GLU A 62 13.21 1.03 -15.14
C GLU A 62 11.99 0.22 -15.59
N ASP A 63 11.74 -0.96 -14.98
CA ASP A 63 10.58 -1.80 -15.31
C ASP A 63 9.27 -1.03 -15.07
N VAL A 64 9.18 -0.29 -13.95
CA VAL A 64 7.98 0.48 -13.58
C VAL A 64 7.78 1.65 -14.54
N ILE A 65 8.85 2.38 -14.85
CA ILE A 65 8.82 3.54 -15.73
C ILE A 65 8.40 3.11 -17.14
N GLU A 66 9.02 2.06 -17.69
CA GLU A 66 8.70 1.54 -19.02
C GLU A 66 7.23 1.04 -19.09
N THR A 67 6.81 0.26 -18.10
CA THR A 67 5.44 -0.26 -18.00
C THR A 67 4.39 0.85 -18.02
N THR A 68 4.67 2.00 -17.42
CA THR A 68 3.71 3.09 -17.24
C THR A 68 3.95 4.32 -18.11
N ALA A 69 4.98 4.30 -18.98
CA ALA A 69 5.40 5.44 -19.81
C ALA A 69 4.29 6.00 -20.73
N HIS A 70 3.35 5.14 -21.15
CA HIS A 70 2.23 5.53 -21.99
C HIS A 70 1.10 6.28 -21.26
N ILE A 71 1.16 6.34 -19.93
CA ILE A 71 0.14 6.97 -19.08
C ILE A 71 0.56 8.41 -18.77
N LYS A 72 -0.33 9.34 -19.03
CA LYS A 72 -0.07 10.77 -18.80
C LYS A 72 -0.19 11.16 -17.33
N ASN A 73 0.42 12.28 -16.95
CA ASN A 73 0.35 12.90 -15.61
C ASN A 73 0.90 12.01 -14.48
N ILE A 74 1.98 11.26 -14.78
CA ILE A 74 2.75 10.53 -13.78
C ILE A 74 4.04 11.28 -13.49
N THR A 75 4.34 11.46 -12.21
CA THR A 75 5.64 11.88 -11.69
C THR A 75 6.30 10.69 -10.99
N TYR A 76 7.54 10.38 -11.34
CA TYR A 76 8.31 9.35 -10.66
C TYR A 76 9.19 9.97 -9.58
N CYS A 77 9.07 9.47 -8.36
CA CYS A 77 9.94 9.86 -7.24
C CYS A 77 10.80 8.66 -6.85
N GLU A 78 12.12 8.81 -6.94
CA GLU A 78 13.01 7.74 -6.50
C GLU A 78 13.21 7.81 -4.98
N GLN A 79 12.90 6.73 -4.28
CA GLN A 79 13.19 6.59 -2.86
C GLN A 79 14.71 6.34 -2.70
N PRO A 80 15.48 7.23 -2.04
CA PRO A 80 16.95 7.08 -1.98
C PRO A 80 17.37 5.78 -1.31
N GLU A 81 16.69 5.40 -0.23
CA GLU A 81 16.91 4.18 0.52
C GLU A 81 15.59 3.47 0.80
N LEU A 82 15.62 2.12 0.83
CA LEU A 82 14.47 1.32 1.24
C LEU A 82 14.34 1.36 2.77
N ASN A 83 13.76 2.42 3.27
CA ASN A 83 13.64 2.77 4.68
C ASN A 83 12.18 2.94 5.15
N GLY A 84 11.32 2.09 4.65
CA GLY A 84 9.90 2.01 5.05
C GLY A 84 8.96 2.83 4.18
N THR A 85 7.66 2.68 4.46
CA THR A 85 6.57 3.35 3.72
C THR A 85 6.54 4.86 3.97
N GLY A 86 6.89 5.29 5.17
CA GLY A 86 7.10 6.71 5.49
C GLY A 86 8.24 7.31 4.70
N GLY A 87 9.37 6.56 4.56
CA GLY A 87 10.50 6.99 3.73
C GLY A 87 10.14 7.15 2.25
N ALA A 88 9.21 6.35 1.74
CA ALA A 88 8.67 6.52 0.40
C ALA A 88 7.87 7.83 0.26
N ILE A 89 7.10 8.23 1.26
CA ILE A 89 6.42 9.52 1.27
C ILE A 89 7.41 10.69 1.41
N LEU A 90 8.43 10.55 2.25
CA LEU A 90 9.49 11.57 2.37
C LEU A 90 10.21 11.82 1.04
N ALA A 91 10.38 10.80 0.20
CA ALA A 91 10.95 10.94 -1.15
C ALA A 91 10.07 11.73 -2.13
N CYS A 92 8.79 11.93 -1.82
CA CYS A 92 7.81 12.61 -2.68
C CYS A 92 7.48 14.03 -2.22
N VAL A 93 8.09 14.55 -1.16
CA VAL A 93 7.67 15.82 -0.51
C VAL A 93 7.58 16.95 -1.52
N GLU A 94 8.62 17.17 -2.30
CA GLU A 94 8.65 18.23 -3.30
C GLU A 94 7.53 18.10 -4.36
N ALA A 95 7.24 16.88 -4.79
CA ALA A 95 6.15 16.64 -5.74
C ALA A 95 4.77 16.83 -5.10
N ILE A 96 4.60 16.47 -3.80
CA ILE A 96 3.38 16.74 -3.04
C ILE A 96 3.16 18.25 -2.86
N GLU A 97 4.22 19.02 -2.58
CA GLU A 97 4.18 20.48 -2.44
C GLU A 97 3.75 21.17 -3.73
N LYS A 98 4.29 20.71 -4.87
CA LYS A 98 3.96 21.25 -6.21
C LYS A 98 2.55 20.91 -6.67
N SER A 99 1.94 19.88 -6.13
CA SER A 99 0.58 19.47 -6.48
C SER A 99 -0.45 20.49 -6.00
N ARG A 100 -1.50 20.70 -6.81
CA ARG A 100 -2.66 21.51 -6.43
C ARG A 100 -3.84 20.68 -5.91
N ALA A 101 -3.65 19.39 -5.74
CA ALA A 101 -4.68 18.50 -5.23
C ALA A 101 -5.03 18.85 -3.77
N ALA A 102 -6.32 18.83 -3.45
CA ALA A 102 -6.78 19.03 -2.07
C ALA A 102 -6.59 17.78 -1.20
N SER A 103 -6.65 16.60 -1.82
CA SER A 103 -6.58 15.31 -1.15
C SER A 103 -5.50 14.43 -1.76
N VAL A 104 -4.87 13.63 -0.92
CA VAL A 104 -3.88 12.62 -1.29
C VAL A 104 -4.46 11.23 -1.00
N LEU A 105 -4.43 10.36 -1.99
CA LEU A 105 -4.66 8.93 -1.85
C LEU A 105 -3.31 8.24 -1.89
N ILE A 106 -2.96 7.50 -0.86
CA ILE A 106 -1.74 6.69 -0.80
C ILE A 106 -2.16 5.23 -0.93
N THR A 107 -1.59 4.51 -1.89
CA THR A 107 -1.89 3.10 -2.13
C THR A 107 -0.62 2.29 -2.38
N MET A 108 -0.72 0.99 -2.11
CA MET A 108 0.38 0.05 -2.31
C MET A 108 0.43 -0.41 -3.76
N GLY A 109 1.63 -0.54 -4.32
CA GLY A 109 1.84 -1.02 -5.70
C GLY A 109 1.63 -2.53 -5.88
N ASP A 110 1.41 -3.25 -4.80
CA ASP A 110 1.20 -4.70 -4.77
C ASP A 110 -0.19 -5.12 -4.28
N VAL A 111 -1.15 -4.19 -4.19
CA VAL A 111 -2.55 -4.45 -3.83
C VAL A 111 -3.45 -4.10 -5.02
N PRO A 112 -3.49 -4.95 -6.09
CA PRO A 112 -4.08 -4.58 -7.38
C PRO A 112 -5.60 -4.64 -7.43
N LEU A 113 -6.26 -5.33 -6.49
CA LEU A 113 -7.68 -5.67 -6.60
C LEU A 113 -8.63 -4.64 -6.01
N VAL A 114 -8.11 -3.51 -5.51
CA VAL A 114 -8.91 -2.42 -4.92
C VAL A 114 -9.78 -1.78 -5.99
N ARG A 115 -11.08 -1.75 -5.75
CA ARG A 115 -12.03 -1.17 -6.69
C ARG A 115 -12.05 0.36 -6.59
N ARG A 116 -12.30 1.02 -7.72
CA ARG A 116 -12.48 2.48 -7.76
C ARG A 116 -13.50 3.00 -6.74
N LYS A 117 -14.61 2.30 -6.56
CA LYS A 117 -15.63 2.68 -5.56
C LYS A 117 -15.11 2.69 -4.12
N THR A 118 -14.17 1.79 -3.80
CA THR A 118 -13.53 1.69 -2.48
C THR A 118 -12.60 2.90 -2.26
N TYR A 119 -11.76 3.25 -3.23
CA TYR A 119 -10.96 4.48 -3.16
C TYR A 119 -11.84 5.74 -3.02
N LEU A 120 -12.92 5.84 -3.80
CA LEU A 120 -13.83 6.98 -3.73
C LEU A 120 -14.58 7.05 -2.38
N ALA A 121 -14.93 5.91 -1.79
CA ALA A 121 -15.55 5.86 -0.46
C ALA A 121 -14.56 6.34 0.62
N LEU A 122 -13.29 5.91 0.53
CA LEU A 122 -12.23 6.35 1.43
C LEU A 122 -12.03 7.88 1.35
N LEU A 123 -11.95 8.43 0.14
CA LEU A 123 -11.81 9.87 -0.07
C LEU A 123 -13.01 10.68 0.44
N ARG A 124 -14.24 10.18 0.28
CA ARG A 124 -15.44 10.82 0.88
C ARG A 124 -15.39 10.88 2.39
N GLY A 125 -14.71 9.95 3.04
CA GLY A 125 -14.50 9.98 4.49
C GLY A 125 -13.76 11.24 4.98
N LEU A 126 -12.99 11.90 4.10
CA LEU A 126 -12.30 13.15 4.40
C LEU A 126 -13.25 14.35 4.63
N ASP A 127 -14.52 14.25 4.25
CA ASP A 127 -15.49 15.30 4.54
C ASP A 127 -15.68 15.51 6.06
N LYS A 128 -15.37 14.50 6.87
CA LYS A 128 -15.52 14.49 8.33
C LYS A 128 -14.22 14.22 9.08
N ASN A 129 -13.18 13.81 8.40
CA ASN A 129 -11.91 13.38 8.98
C ASN A 129 -10.73 14.05 8.29
N HIS A 130 -9.62 14.21 9.00
CA HIS A 130 -8.38 14.76 8.46
C HIS A 130 -7.58 13.69 7.68
N MET A 131 -7.73 12.43 8.10
CA MET A 131 -7.17 11.26 7.45
C MET A 131 -8.16 10.08 7.56
N MET A 132 -8.12 9.20 6.58
CA MET A 132 -8.87 7.95 6.55
C MET A 132 -7.92 6.77 6.34
N VAL A 133 -8.12 5.71 7.11
CA VAL A 133 -7.40 4.44 6.97
C VAL A 133 -8.33 3.42 6.34
N LEU A 134 -7.88 2.74 5.29
CA LEU A 134 -8.58 1.59 4.73
C LEU A 134 -8.15 0.34 5.49
N GLY A 135 -9.11 -0.34 6.09
CA GLY A 135 -8.90 -1.60 6.79
C GLY A 135 -9.75 -2.72 6.22
N PHE A 136 -9.55 -3.91 6.75
CA PHE A 136 -10.35 -5.10 6.45
C PHE A 136 -10.42 -6.01 7.66
N LYS A 137 -11.41 -6.89 7.68
CA LYS A 137 -11.52 -7.95 8.68
C LYS A 137 -10.96 -9.24 8.08
N SER A 138 -10.05 -9.89 8.79
CA SER A 138 -9.51 -11.19 8.43
C SER A 138 -9.58 -12.14 9.61
N PHE A 139 -9.88 -13.39 9.34
CA PHE A 139 -9.77 -14.45 10.34
C PHE A 139 -8.30 -14.69 10.71
N TYR A 140 -7.43 -14.67 9.69
CA TYR A 140 -5.99 -14.83 9.87
C TYR A 140 -5.30 -13.47 9.73
N LYS A 141 -4.99 -12.83 10.86
CA LYS A 141 -4.37 -11.50 10.88
C LYS A 141 -2.95 -11.44 10.29
N LYS A 142 -2.32 -12.60 10.07
CA LYS A 142 -0.94 -12.70 9.53
C LYS A 142 0.01 -11.71 10.22
N GLN A 143 0.78 -10.97 9.43
CA GLN A 143 1.69 -9.93 9.90
C GLN A 143 1.18 -8.50 9.58
N TYR A 144 -0.14 -8.33 9.45
CA TYR A 144 -0.71 -7.00 9.24
C TYR A 144 -0.63 -6.15 10.50
N GLY A 145 -0.41 -4.84 10.33
CA GLY A 145 -0.71 -3.88 11.38
C GLY A 145 -2.19 -3.91 11.74
N LEU A 146 -2.55 -3.66 12.98
CA LEU A 146 -3.94 -3.69 13.47
C LEU A 146 -4.36 -2.31 13.97
N LEU A 147 -5.60 -1.92 13.65
CA LEU A 147 -6.16 -0.66 14.09
C LEU A 147 -6.53 -0.73 15.58
N ASP A 148 -5.94 0.11 16.41
CA ASP A 148 -6.34 0.38 17.79
C ASP A 148 -7.32 1.55 17.76
N LEU A 149 -8.58 1.29 18.15
CA LEU A 149 -9.67 2.22 17.98
C LEU A 149 -10.05 2.91 19.30
N ASP A 150 -10.43 4.18 19.21
CA ASP A 150 -11.11 4.97 20.24
C ASP A 150 -12.47 5.42 19.67
N GLY A 151 -13.51 4.62 19.93
CA GLY A 151 -14.82 4.77 19.29
C GLY A 151 -14.73 4.62 17.77
N GLU A 152 -15.13 5.66 17.04
CA GLU A 152 -15.08 5.70 15.58
C GLU A 152 -13.74 6.23 15.04
N ARG A 153 -12.78 6.56 15.92
CA ARG A 153 -11.48 7.10 15.52
C ARG A 153 -10.39 6.03 15.61
N VAL A 154 -9.43 6.10 14.72
CA VAL A 154 -8.19 5.32 14.81
C VAL A 154 -7.22 6.07 15.71
N LYS A 155 -6.88 5.46 16.85
CA LYS A 155 -5.90 6.00 17.79
C LYS A 155 -4.49 5.80 17.26
N ARG A 156 -4.21 4.59 16.78
CA ARG A 156 -2.91 4.20 16.19
C ARG A 156 -3.06 2.91 15.40
N ILE A 157 -2.05 2.59 14.61
CA ILE A 157 -1.88 1.28 13.99
C ILE A 157 -0.79 0.54 14.74
N VAL A 158 -1.12 -0.62 15.29
CA VAL A 158 -0.18 -1.45 16.06
C VAL A 158 0.47 -2.44 15.10
N GLU A 159 1.76 -2.31 14.88
CA GLU A 159 2.52 -3.19 13.98
C GLU A 159 2.63 -4.62 14.54
N TRP A 160 2.78 -5.60 13.64
CA TRP A 160 2.89 -7.02 14.02
C TRP A 160 4.01 -7.29 15.03
N SER A 161 5.14 -6.64 14.88
CA SER A 161 6.28 -6.76 15.80
C SER A 161 5.93 -6.43 17.26
N VAL A 162 4.88 -5.63 17.46
CA VAL A 162 4.39 -5.21 18.78
C VAL A 162 3.21 -6.07 19.24
N TRP A 163 2.16 -6.22 18.40
CA TRP A 163 0.95 -6.90 18.85
C TRP A 163 1.07 -8.42 18.95
N LYS A 164 2.06 -9.05 18.29
CA LYS A 164 2.33 -10.50 18.43
C LYS A 164 2.60 -10.91 19.89
N ASP A 165 3.12 -9.99 20.69
CA ASP A 165 3.49 -10.20 22.09
C ASP A 165 2.37 -9.77 23.07
N PHE A 166 1.21 -9.34 22.57
CA PHE A 166 0.04 -9.03 23.40
C PHE A 166 -0.64 -10.30 23.91
N SER A 167 -1.38 -10.18 25.03
CA SER A 167 -2.26 -11.26 25.49
C SER A 167 -3.29 -11.62 24.40
N GLU A 168 -3.76 -12.86 24.42
CA GLU A 168 -4.79 -13.31 23.45
C GLU A 168 -6.04 -12.43 23.47
N GLU A 169 -6.47 -12.00 24.66
CA GLU A 169 -7.62 -11.12 24.84
C GLU A 169 -7.39 -9.80 24.09
N LYS A 170 -6.23 -9.17 24.30
CA LYS A 170 -5.86 -7.93 23.61
C LYS A 170 -5.74 -8.13 22.12
N GLN A 171 -5.12 -9.23 21.66
CA GLN A 171 -5.07 -9.56 20.24
C GLN A 171 -6.47 -9.72 19.63
N LYS A 172 -7.40 -10.40 20.32
CA LYS A 172 -8.80 -10.57 19.89
C LYS A 172 -9.57 -9.26 19.83
N SER A 173 -9.23 -8.28 20.67
CA SER A 173 -9.87 -6.95 20.67
C SER A 173 -9.54 -6.11 19.43
N LEU A 174 -8.37 -6.28 18.83
CA LEU A 174 -7.93 -5.58 17.62
C LEU A 174 -8.46 -6.30 16.36
N LYS A 175 -9.63 -5.90 15.88
CA LYS A 175 -10.41 -6.66 14.88
C LYS A 175 -10.17 -6.27 13.42
N ILE A 176 -9.48 -5.16 13.16
CA ILE A 176 -9.34 -4.59 11.83
C ILE A 176 -7.87 -4.54 11.46
N CYS A 177 -7.54 -5.17 10.34
CA CYS A 177 -6.22 -5.14 9.73
C CYS A 177 -6.03 -3.85 8.92
N ASN A 178 -4.84 -3.28 8.98
CA ASN A 178 -4.43 -2.16 8.14
C ASN A 178 -4.05 -2.66 6.74
N SER A 179 -4.62 -2.05 5.70
CA SER A 179 -4.29 -2.39 4.31
C SER A 179 -3.07 -1.65 3.76
N GLY A 180 -2.54 -0.65 4.48
CA GLY A 180 -1.51 0.25 3.97
C GLY A 180 -2.05 1.31 3.00
N ILE A 181 -3.37 1.46 2.88
CA ILE A 181 -4.02 2.42 1.98
C ILE A 181 -4.69 3.52 2.79
N TYR A 182 -4.43 4.78 2.40
CA TYR A 182 -4.86 5.94 3.17
C TYR A 182 -5.38 7.03 2.24
N ALA A 183 -6.33 7.84 2.74
CA ALA A 183 -6.65 9.14 2.19
C ALA A 183 -6.40 10.21 3.25
N VAL A 184 -5.85 11.35 2.85
CA VAL A 184 -5.50 12.45 3.77
C VAL A 184 -5.62 13.78 3.05
N HIS A 185 -6.01 14.85 3.75
CA HIS A 185 -5.91 16.20 3.21
C HIS A 185 -4.45 16.55 2.95
N ARG A 186 -4.13 17.08 1.75
CA ARG A 186 -2.73 17.35 1.35
C ARG A 186 -2.01 18.26 2.34
N GLU A 187 -2.67 19.34 2.77
CA GLU A 187 -2.12 20.29 3.75
C GLU A 187 -1.83 19.63 5.10
N VAL A 188 -2.69 18.70 5.52
CA VAL A 188 -2.48 17.92 6.76
C VAL A 188 -1.29 17.00 6.60
N LEU A 189 -1.17 16.27 5.48
CA LEU A 189 0.00 15.43 5.22
C LEU A 189 1.30 16.25 5.28
N LEU A 190 1.36 17.38 4.57
CA LEU A 190 2.53 18.26 4.56
C LEU A 190 2.88 18.80 5.95
N LYS A 191 1.89 19.09 6.80
CA LYS A 191 2.12 19.52 8.18
C LYS A 191 2.83 18.47 9.02
N TYR A 192 2.56 17.16 8.80
CA TYR A 192 3.12 16.07 9.61
C TYR A 192 4.37 15.42 9.01
N ILE A 193 4.72 15.69 7.77
CA ILE A 193 5.96 15.21 7.14
C ILE A 193 7.21 15.58 7.95
N PRO A 194 7.38 16.81 8.48
CA PRO A 194 8.55 17.15 9.30
C PRO A 194 8.64 16.33 10.60
N GLU A 195 7.51 15.98 11.21
CA GLU A 195 7.51 15.14 12.41
C GLU A 195 7.90 13.70 12.05
N LEU A 196 7.34 13.15 10.98
CA LEU A 196 7.71 11.83 10.48
C LEU A 196 9.22 11.74 10.19
N SER A 197 9.81 12.75 9.55
CA SER A 197 11.25 12.77 9.20
C SER A 197 12.19 12.80 10.42
N ARG A 198 11.73 13.36 11.55
CA ARG A 198 12.53 13.47 12.78
C ARG A 198 12.46 12.25 13.69
N ARG A 199 11.54 11.32 13.45
CA ARG A 199 11.26 10.18 14.34
C ARG A 199 11.38 8.84 13.63
N PRO A 200 12.58 8.47 13.16
CA PRO A 200 12.81 7.15 12.60
C PRO A 200 12.75 6.07 13.67
N HIS A 201 12.27 4.90 13.30
CA HIS A 201 12.49 3.67 14.05
C HIS A 201 13.86 3.11 13.71
N ILE A 202 14.63 2.71 14.73
CA ILE A 202 15.89 2.02 14.53
C ILE A 202 15.59 0.52 14.43
N VAL A 203 15.82 -0.06 13.27
CA VAL A 203 15.62 -1.48 13.02
C VAL A 203 16.92 -2.13 12.58
N ILE A 204 17.17 -3.36 13.03
CA ILE A 204 18.32 -4.15 12.60
C ILE A 204 17.86 -5.03 11.44
N LYS A 205 18.47 -4.87 10.27
CA LYS A 205 18.20 -5.69 9.08
C LYS A 205 19.48 -6.25 8.51
N GLU A 206 19.39 -7.48 8.04
CA GLU A 206 20.47 -8.07 7.26
C GLU A 206 20.49 -7.47 5.85
N ARG A 207 21.63 -6.93 5.44
CA ARG A 207 21.90 -6.47 4.07
C ARG A 207 23.22 -7.05 3.59
N ASN A 208 23.17 -7.87 2.55
CA ASN A 208 24.35 -8.54 1.97
C ASN A 208 25.14 -9.35 3.02
N GLY A 209 24.45 -10.12 3.87
CA GLY A 209 25.06 -10.94 4.92
C GLY A 209 25.54 -10.16 6.16
N VAL A 210 25.34 -8.84 6.22
CA VAL A 210 25.74 -8.00 7.36
C VAL A 210 24.51 -7.40 8.04
N LEU A 211 24.44 -7.52 9.37
CA LEU A 211 23.44 -6.82 10.18
C LEU A 211 23.77 -5.33 10.22
N LYS A 212 22.83 -4.50 9.82
CA LYS A 212 22.96 -3.04 9.82
C LYS A 212 21.79 -2.40 10.53
N GLU A 213 22.08 -1.38 11.30
CA GLU A 213 21.05 -0.46 11.80
C GLU A 213 20.54 0.39 10.64
N ILE A 214 19.21 0.43 10.50
CA ILE A 214 18.52 1.21 9.49
C ILE A 214 17.52 2.10 10.18
N LYS A 215 17.50 3.38 9.81
CA LYS A 215 16.45 4.32 10.18
C LYS A 215 15.24 4.08 9.29
N GLU A 216 14.19 3.46 9.80
CA GLU A 216 12.93 3.26 9.08
C GLU A 216 11.87 4.27 9.51
N PHE A 217 11.09 4.71 8.54
CA PHE A 217 9.96 5.62 8.75
C PHE A 217 8.68 4.88 8.40
N PHE A 218 7.78 4.76 9.37
CA PHE A 218 6.51 4.08 9.16
C PHE A 218 5.41 5.11 8.89
N LEU A 219 4.74 4.96 7.75
CA LEU A 219 3.62 5.83 7.39
C LEU A 219 2.48 5.73 8.44
N THR A 220 2.39 4.58 9.10
CA THR A 220 1.43 4.29 10.17
C THR A 220 1.57 5.21 11.38
N ASP A 221 2.76 5.77 11.63
CA ASP A 221 3.00 6.70 12.74
C ASP A 221 2.21 8.01 12.60
N LEU A 222 1.91 8.43 11.37
CA LEU A 222 1.11 9.63 11.13
C LEU A 222 -0.26 9.56 11.82
N VAL A 223 -0.84 8.37 11.93
CA VAL A 223 -2.12 8.15 12.60
C VAL A 223 -2.03 8.54 14.06
N GLU A 224 -0.99 8.05 14.76
CA GLU A 224 -0.78 8.34 16.19
C GLU A 224 -0.42 9.81 16.42
N TYR A 225 0.40 10.41 15.55
CA TYR A 225 0.74 11.84 15.66
C TYR A 225 -0.50 12.72 15.51
N MET A 226 -1.33 12.45 14.50
CA MET A 226 -2.57 13.18 14.27
C MET A 226 -3.57 12.99 15.42
N TYR A 227 -3.73 11.74 15.89
CA TYR A 227 -4.63 11.46 17.01
C TYR A 227 -4.20 12.20 18.28
N ARG A 228 -2.91 12.19 18.63
CA ARG A 228 -2.34 12.89 19.78
C ARG A 228 -2.62 14.39 19.73
N ASP A 229 -2.55 14.98 18.53
CA ASP A 229 -2.82 16.40 18.32
C ASP A 229 -4.32 16.71 18.17
N GLY A 230 -5.20 15.77 18.48
CA GLY A 230 -6.66 15.94 18.47
C GLY A 230 -7.30 15.90 17.09
N LEU A 231 -6.55 15.60 16.01
CA LEU A 231 -7.12 15.45 14.69
C LEU A 231 -7.94 14.17 14.58
N LYS A 232 -8.99 14.22 13.75
CA LYS A 232 -9.84 13.05 13.51
C LYS A 232 -9.23 12.17 12.45
N VAL A 233 -8.84 10.94 12.81
CA VAL A 233 -8.45 9.87 11.90
C VAL A 233 -9.58 8.85 11.90
N GLY A 234 -10.31 8.76 10.79
CA GLY A 234 -11.37 7.78 10.60
C GLY A 234 -10.86 6.52 9.90
N TYR A 235 -11.75 5.54 9.75
CA TYR A 235 -11.46 4.35 8.98
C TYR A 235 -12.67 3.90 8.15
N SER A 236 -12.42 3.09 7.14
CA SER A 236 -13.44 2.32 6.44
C SER A 236 -12.96 0.89 6.27
N VAL A 237 -13.92 -0.04 6.15
CA VAL A 237 -13.62 -1.47 6.00
C VAL A 237 -14.06 -1.89 4.60
N ALA A 238 -13.13 -2.51 3.87
CA ALA A 238 -13.41 -3.14 2.58
C ALA A 238 -13.39 -4.67 2.69
N ASP A 239 -13.82 -5.32 1.62
CA ASP A 239 -13.73 -6.76 1.47
C ASP A 239 -12.26 -7.21 1.44
N GLU A 240 -11.91 -8.25 2.20
CA GLU A 240 -10.55 -8.80 2.26
C GLU A 240 -10.02 -9.14 0.87
N THR A 241 -10.88 -9.62 -0.03
CA THR A 241 -10.49 -9.97 -1.41
C THR A 241 -10.07 -8.78 -2.27
N GLU A 242 -10.40 -7.55 -1.87
CA GLU A 242 -9.88 -6.35 -2.52
C GLU A 242 -8.46 -5.98 -2.04
N LEU A 243 -8.07 -6.43 -0.85
CA LEU A 243 -6.92 -5.95 -0.11
C LEU A 243 -5.81 -7.01 0.02
N ILE A 244 -5.84 -8.02 -0.85
CA ILE A 244 -4.78 -9.02 -0.95
C ILE A 244 -3.51 -8.33 -1.46
N GLY A 245 -2.49 -8.32 -0.61
CA GLY A 245 -1.14 -7.92 -1.01
C GLY A 245 -0.43 -9.08 -1.71
N VAL A 246 0.05 -8.84 -2.92
CA VAL A 246 0.78 -9.83 -3.72
C VAL A 246 2.25 -9.83 -3.31
N ASP A 247 2.56 -10.53 -2.24
CA ASP A 247 3.90 -10.56 -1.65
C ASP A 247 4.70 -11.82 -1.97
N ASP A 248 4.01 -12.88 -2.38
CA ASP A 248 4.58 -14.18 -2.71
C ASP A 248 3.79 -14.83 -3.86
N PRO A 249 4.27 -15.97 -4.43
CA PRO A 249 3.60 -16.65 -5.54
C PRO A 249 2.18 -17.14 -5.20
N GLU A 250 1.92 -17.56 -3.97
CA GLU A 250 0.59 -18.00 -3.55
C GLU A 250 -0.40 -16.84 -3.55
N ALA A 251 -0.01 -15.70 -3.01
CA ALA A 251 -0.83 -14.48 -3.03
C ALA A 251 -1.08 -14.00 -4.48
N LEU A 252 -0.11 -14.14 -5.38
CA LEU A 252 -0.28 -13.87 -6.81
C LEU A 252 -1.33 -14.78 -7.44
N PHE A 253 -1.26 -16.08 -7.17
CA PHE A 253 -2.23 -17.05 -7.67
C PHE A 253 -3.65 -16.70 -7.19
N GLN A 254 -3.82 -16.40 -5.92
CA GLN A 254 -5.12 -15.99 -5.36
C GLN A 254 -5.62 -14.69 -5.99
N ALA A 255 -4.74 -13.70 -6.17
CA ALA A 255 -5.10 -12.43 -6.81
C ALA A 255 -5.55 -12.64 -8.26
N ARG A 256 -4.86 -13.48 -9.03
CA ARG A 256 -5.22 -13.85 -10.42
C ARG A 256 -6.60 -14.52 -10.47
N LYS A 257 -6.83 -15.51 -9.62
CA LYS A 257 -8.13 -16.21 -9.52
C LYS A 257 -9.28 -15.23 -9.28
N ILE A 258 -9.13 -14.32 -8.32
CA ILE A 258 -10.15 -13.32 -8.00
C ILE A 258 -10.30 -12.32 -9.15
N PHE A 259 -9.20 -11.90 -9.77
CA PHE A 259 -9.23 -10.96 -10.90
C PHE A 259 -10.01 -11.54 -12.08
N LEU A 260 -9.75 -12.79 -12.46
CA LEU A 260 -10.44 -13.49 -13.55
C LEU A 260 -11.93 -13.71 -13.23
N SER A 261 -12.25 -14.16 -12.03
CA SER A 261 -13.66 -14.35 -11.63
C SER A 261 -14.50 -13.07 -11.72
N LYS A 262 -13.90 -11.91 -11.41
CA LYS A 262 -14.56 -10.60 -11.53
C LYS A 262 -14.76 -10.15 -12.97
N ARG A 263 -14.01 -10.71 -13.92
CA ARG A 263 -14.14 -10.43 -15.36
C ARG A 263 -15.05 -11.41 -16.10
N GLY A 264 -15.55 -12.44 -15.44
CA GLY A 264 -16.33 -13.52 -16.04
C GLY A 264 -15.48 -14.47 -16.92
N GLU A 265 -14.16 -14.46 -16.77
CA GLU A 265 -13.24 -15.36 -17.47
C GLU A 265 -13.03 -16.62 -16.58
N GLU A 266 -13.19 -17.82 -17.16
CA GLU A 266 -12.90 -19.06 -16.45
C GLU A 266 -11.39 -19.21 -16.21
N VAL A 267 -11.02 -19.57 -14.98
CA VAL A 267 -9.65 -19.95 -14.66
C VAL A 267 -9.40 -21.34 -15.24
N LEU A 268 -8.69 -21.41 -16.37
CA LEU A 268 -8.30 -22.70 -16.96
C LEU A 268 -7.41 -23.47 -15.94
N PRO A 269 -7.68 -24.78 -15.72
CA PRO A 269 -6.98 -25.59 -14.72
C PRO A 269 -5.52 -25.92 -15.05
N ALA A 270 -4.90 -25.28 -16.04
CA ALA A 270 -3.55 -25.56 -16.52
C ALA A 270 -2.41 -25.30 -15.50
N PHE A 271 -2.73 -24.84 -14.29
CA PHE A 271 -1.74 -24.42 -13.28
C PHE A 271 -1.51 -25.40 -12.14
N LEU A 272 -2.04 -26.61 -12.22
CA LEU A 272 -1.81 -27.66 -11.22
C LEU A 272 -0.66 -28.61 -11.58
N THR A 273 0.16 -28.31 -12.57
CA THR A 273 1.40 -29.04 -12.77
C THR A 273 2.49 -28.44 -11.86
N PRO A 274 2.93 -29.15 -10.81
CA PRO A 274 4.16 -28.80 -10.12
C PRO A 274 5.26 -28.77 -11.16
N LEU A 275 6.12 -27.74 -11.13
CA LEU A 275 7.38 -27.75 -11.87
C LEU A 275 8.07 -29.06 -11.55
N SER A 276 8.07 -29.97 -12.52
CA SER A 276 8.80 -31.21 -12.43
C SER A 276 10.27 -30.89 -12.19
N ASP A 277 10.78 -31.41 -11.07
CA ASP A 277 12.17 -31.39 -10.66
C ASP A 277 13.09 -31.73 -11.86
N PRO A 278 14.05 -30.89 -12.23
CA PRO A 278 15.00 -31.24 -13.29
C PRO A 278 16.12 -32.09 -12.71
N LYS A 279 15.80 -33.32 -12.32
CA LYS A 279 16.78 -34.40 -12.03
C LYS A 279 16.12 -35.74 -12.29
N LEU A 280 16.26 -36.21 -13.54
CA LEU A 280 16.54 -37.60 -13.94
C LEU A 280 17.23 -37.56 -15.29
#